data_0986e96ff17bbe79841b26f450cd5893
#
_entry.id   0986e96ff17bbe79841b26f450cd5893
#
_cell.length_a   1.000
_cell.length_b   1.000
_cell.length_c   1.000
_cell.angle_alpha   90.00
_cell.angle_beta   90.00
_cell.angle_gamma   90.00
#
_symmetry.space_group_name_H-M   'P 1'
#
loop_
_entity.id
_entity.type
_entity.pdbx_description
1 polymer ?
#
loop_
_entity_poly.entity_id
_entity_poly.type
_entity_poly.pdbx_seq_one_letter_code
_entity_poly.pdbx_strand_id
1 'polypeptide(L)'
;MKVLAFEDSVDIEALLVSGGVNMTNVELKQYWDSQDCLERISKYSPDILLLDHYMPPIKGLDVLRKLLASEIDRPSKIIAMSSASMANIAMLKIGADIGIVKFELATLDVWNTHS
;
A
#
# COMPACT_ATOMS: atom_id res chain seq x y z
N MET A 1 -6.65 -11.16 -6.69
CA MET A 1 -6.45 -9.75 -6.31
C MET A 1 -4.97 -9.50 -6.12
N LYS A 2 -4.43 -8.56 -6.86
CA LYS A 2 -3.01 -8.20 -6.79
C LYS A 2 -2.79 -7.06 -5.83
N VAL A 3 -1.91 -7.26 -4.87
CA VAL A 3 -1.56 -6.26 -3.86
C VAL A 3 -0.06 -5.97 -3.95
N LEU A 4 0.29 -4.71 -4.05
CA LEU A 4 1.69 -4.27 -4.03
C LEU A 4 1.90 -3.43 -2.77
N ALA A 5 2.92 -3.77 -1.99
CA ALA A 5 3.26 -3.04 -0.78
C ALA A 5 4.66 -2.42 -0.89
N PHE A 6 4.76 -1.16 -0.50
CA PHE A 6 6.04 -0.50 -0.23
C PHE A 6 6.15 -0.31 1.28
N GLU A 7 6.99 -1.10 1.92
CA GLU A 7 7.14 -1.14 3.37
C GLU A 7 8.54 -1.65 3.71
N ASP A 8 9.29 -0.94 4.53
CA ASP A 8 10.72 -1.21 4.73
C ASP A 8 11.08 -1.98 5.99
N SER A 9 10.14 -2.22 6.89
CA SER A 9 10.47 -2.80 8.19
C SER A 9 9.60 -3.98 8.63
N VAL A 10 8.39 -4.12 8.11
CA VAL A 10 7.42 -5.14 8.51
C VAL A 10 7.05 -6.01 7.33
N ASP A 11 7.07 -7.32 7.52
CA ASP A 11 6.57 -8.26 6.52
C ASP A 11 5.04 -8.18 6.48
N ILE A 12 4.51 -7.61 5.41
CA ILE A 12 3.08 -7.36 5.28
C ILE A 12 2.28 -8.66 5.16
N GLU A 13 2.81 -9.67 4.46
CA GLU A 13 2.13 -10.96 4.37
C GLU A 13 1.96 -11.57 5.77
N ALA A 14 3.03 -11.58 6.55
CA ALA A 14 2.98 -12.10 7.91
C ALA A 14 2.01 -11.31 8.78
N LEU A 15 1.97 -10.00 8.62
CA LEU A 15 1.04 -9.13 9.35
C LEU A 15 -0.41 -9.47 9.03
N LEU A 16 -0.73 -9.65 7.76
CA LEU A 16 -2.09 -9.98 7.33
C LEU A 16 -2.50 -11.39 7.80
N VAL A 17 -1.62 -12.36 7.65
CA VAL A 17 -1.88 -13.74 8.09
C VAL A 17 -2.11 -13.79 9.60
N SER A 18 -1.27 -13.13 10.39
CA SER A 18 -1.43 -13.11 11.85
C SER A 18 -2.70 -12.37 12.28
N GLY A 19 -3.20 -11.46 11.46
CA GLY A 19 -4.48 -10.77 11.69
C GLY A 19 -5.70 -11.53 11.20
N GLY A 20 -5.53 -12.75 10.69
CA GLY A 20 -6.64 -13.60 10.27
C GLY A 20 -7.09 -13.44 8.82
N VAL A 21 -6.34 -12.72 8.00
CA VAL A 21 -6.70 -12.55 6.59
C VAL A 21 -6.45 -13.86 5.83
N ASN A 22 -7.45 -14.28 5.05
CA ASN A 22 -7.30 -15.42 4.16
C ASN A 22 -6.60 -14.96 2.87
N MET A 23 -5.39 -15.45 2.65
CA MET A 23 -4.55 -15.05 1.52
C MET A 23 -4.79 -15.85 0.24
N THR A 24 -5.77 -16.76 0.24
CA THR A 24 -6.00 -17.67 -0.91
C THR A 24 -6.17 -16.92 -2.24
N ASN A 25 -6.89 -15.82 -2.24
CA ASN A 25 -7.16 -15.02 -3.44
C ASN A 25 -6.34 -13.72 -3.49
N VAL A 26 -5.28 -13.64 -2.71
CA VAL A 26 -4.42 -12.47 -2.63
C VAL A 26 -3.03 -12.82 -3.14
N GLU A 27 -2.62 -12.15 -4.20
CA GLU A 27 -1.24 -12.20 -4.68
C GLU A 27 -0.56 -10.93 -4.17
N LEU A 28 0.35 -11.08 -3.22
CA LEU A 28 1.03 -9.95 -2.57
C LEU A 28 2.50 -9.91 -2.98
N LYS A 29 2.93 -8.74 -3.39
CA LYS A 29 4.35 -8.45 -3.61
C LYS A 29 4.75 -7.27 -2.74
N GLN A 30 5.90 -7.37 -2.07
CA GLN A 30 6.42 -6.30 -1.23
C GLN A 30 7.82 -5.88 -1.69
N TYR A 31 8.01 -4.56 -1.75
CA TYR A 31 9.34 -3.96 -1.89
C TYR A 31 9.69 -3.25 -0.59
N TRP A 32 10.94 -3.42 -0.17
CA TRP A 32 11.43 -2.90 1.11
C TRP A 32 12.04 -1.51 1.00
N ASP A 33 11.92 -0.90 -0.17
CA ASP A 33 12.29 0.49 -0.44
C ASP A 33 11.40 1.05 -1.54
N SER A 34 11.50 2.36 -1.77
CA SER A 34 10.69 3.03 -2.80
C SER A 34 11.47 3.26 -4.11
N GLN A 35 12.59 2.57 -4.28
CA GLN A 35 13.37 2.66 -5.52
C GLN A 35 12.53 2.24 -6.72
N ASP A 36 12.63 2.98 -7.82
CA ASP A 36 11.88 2.68 -9.05
C ASP A 36 10.38 2.45 -8.83
N CYS A 37 9.80 3.18 -7.89
CA CYS A 37 8.42 2.93 -7.45
C CYS A 37 7.41 2.97 -8.59
N LEU A 38 7.49 3.95 -9.49
CA LEU A 38 6.55 4.05 -10.61
C LEU A 38 6.68 2.90 -11.60
N GLU A 39 7.90 2.49 -11.91
CA GLU A 39 8.14 1.35 -12.78
C GLU A 39 7.58 0.07 -12.17
N ARG A 40 7.81 -0.14 -10.87
CA ARG A 40 7.32 -1.31 -10.14
C ARG A 40 5.80 -1.34 -10.11
N ILE A 41 5.15 -0.20 -9.87
CA ILE A 41 3.68 -0.10 -9.89
C ILE A 41 3.15 -0.40 -11.28
N SER A 42 3.75 0.20 -12.30
CA SER A 42 3.32 0.01 -13.68
C SER A 42 3.43 -1.45 -14.12
N LYS A 43 4.55 -2.10 -13.82
CA LYS A 43 4.78 -3.49 -14.22
C LYS A 43 3.84 -4.46 -13.52
N TYR A 44 3.63 -4.27 -12.22
CA TYR A 44 2.81 -5.19 -11.43
C TYR A 44 1.31 -4.96 -11.67
N SER A 45 0.90 -3.73 -11.95
CA SER A 45 -0.50 -3.33 -12.12
C SER A 45 -1.37 -3.79 -10.96
N PRO A 46 -1.09 -3.34 -9.72
CA PRO A 46 -1.83 -3.83 -8.56
C PRO A 46 -3.27 -3.32 -8.55
N ASP A 47 -4.16 -4.12 -7.96
CA ASP A 47 -5.50 -3.69 -7.61
C ASP A 47 -5.47 -2.81 -6.37
N ILE A 48 -4.63 -3.18 -5.40
CA ILE A 48 -4.44 -2.45 -4.15
C ILE A 48 -2.98 -2.09 -3.99
N LEU A 49 -2.73 -0.81 -3.69
CA LEU A 49 -1.39 -0.31 -3.38
C LEU A 49 -1.34 0.06 -1.90
N LEU A 50 -0.41 -0.55 -1.17
CA LEU A 50 -0.14 -0.27 0.23
C LEU A 50 1.12 0.58 0.32
N LEU A 51 1.03 1.75 0.96
CA LEU A 51 2.15 2.67 1.09
C LEU A 51 2.44 2.99 2.55
N ASP A 52 3.63 2.61 3.01
CA ASP A 52 4.21 3.20 4.20
C ASP A 52 4.75 4.58 3.86
N HIS A 53 4.93 5.44 4.86
CA HIS A 53 5.46 6.78 4.64
C HIS A 53 6.99 6.81 4.78
N TYR A 54 7.50 6.25 5.88
CA TYR A 54 8.92 6.34 6.22
C TYR A 54 9.70 5.19 5.58
N MET A 55 10.19 5.41 4.37
CA MET A 55 11.04 4.45 3.66
C MET A 55 12.00 5.18 2.71
N PRO A 56 13.21 4.64 2.50
CA PRO A 56 14.15 5.20 1.53
C PRO A 56 13.84 4.68 0.11
N PRO A 57 14.28 5.35 -0.95
CA PRO A 57 14.92 6.68 -0.94
C PRO A 57 13.93 7.82 -0.89
N ILE A 58 12.64 7.59 -1.19
CA ILE A 58 11.61 8.63 -1.11
C ILE A 58 10.45 8.17 -0.22
N LYS A 59 9.84 9.14 0.45
CA LYS A 59 8.74 8.85 1.38
C LYS A 59 7.45 8.50 0.65
N GLY A 60 6.56 7.76 1.33
CA GLY A 60 5.30 7.32 0.75
C GLY A 60 4.44 8.46 0.21
N LEU A 61 4.42 9.60 0.86
CA LEU A 61 3.71 10.78 0.36
C LEU A 61 4.21 11.20 -1.02
N ASP A 62 5.53 11.15 -1.23
CA ASP A 62 6.12 11.52 -2.52
C ASP A 62 5.90 10.43 -3.57
N VAL A 63 5.89 9.16 -3.17
CA VAL A 63 5.48 8.06 -4.08
C VAL A 63 4.07 8.33 -4.59
N LEU A 64 3.16 8.66 -3.70
CA LEU A 64 1.77 8.93 -4.07
C LEU A 64 1.66 10.15 -4.99
N ARG A 65 2.37 11.23 -4.67
CA ARG A 65 2.38 12.42 -5.54
C ARG A 65 2.87 12.09 -6.94
N LYS A 66 3.96 11.34 -7.04
CA LYS A 66 4.51 10.94 -8.34
C LYS A 66 3.54 10.08 -9.12
N LEU A 67 2.89 9.12 -8.45
CA LEU A 67 1.92 8.25 -9.09
C LEU A 67 0.75 9.04 -9.66
N LEU A 68 0.16 9.92 -8.85
CA LEU A 68 -1.01 10.70 -9.26
C LEU A 68 -0.68 11.73 -10.35
N ALA A 69 0.57 12.17 -10.43
CA ALA A 69 1.04 13.08 -11.49
C ALA A 69 1.46 12.36 -12.77
N SER A 70 1.54 11.03 -12.74
CA SER A 70 1.98 10.21 -13.86
C SER A 70 0.80 9.81 -14.75
N GLU A 71 1.11 9.15 -15.87
CA GLU A 71 0.10 8.56 -16.76
C GLU A 71 -0.22 7.12 -16.42
N ILE A 72 0.37 6.59 -15.33
CA ILE A 72 0.11 5.21 -14.88
C ILE A 72 -1.32 5.11 -14.37
N ASP A 73 -2.01 4.04 -14.75
CA ASP A 73 -3.36 3.78 -14.26
C ASP A 73 -3.35 3.65 -12.74
N ARG A 74 -4.23 4.40 -12.11
CA ARG A 74 -4.35 4.41 -10.66
C ARG A 74 -4.88 3.06 -10.18
N PRO A 75 -4.25 2.43 -9.16
CA PRO A 75 -4.84 1.25 -8.52
C PRO A 75 -6.25 1.52 -8.00
N SER A 76 -7.10 0.51 -7.96
CA SER A 76 -8.48 0.65 -7.48
C SER A 76 -8.55 1.19 -6.06
N LYS A 77 -7.61 0.78 -5.21
CA LYS A 77 -7.47 1.28 -3.84
C LYS A 77 -6.03 1.63 -3.54
N ILE A 78 -5.82 2.79 -2.95
CA ILE A 78 -4.53 3.21 -2.43
C ILE A 78 -4.69 3.38 -0.91
N ILE A 79 -3.92 2.63 -0.15
CA ILE A 79 -4.02 2.59 1.31
C ILE A 79 -2.74 3.13 1.91
N ALA A 80 -2.86 4.24 2.65
CA ALA A 80 -1.79 4.79 3.45
C ALA A 80 -1.77 4.05 4.77
N MET A 81 -0.66 3.37 5.08
CA MET A 81 -0.59 2.47 6.23
C MET A 81 0.60 2.73 7.14
N SER A 82 1.00 3.97 7.28
CA SER A 82 2.06 4.32 8.23
C SER A 82 1.62 4.08 9.66
N SER A 83 2.57 3.74 10.53
CA SER A 83 2.32 3.74 11.98
C SER A 83 2.11 5.15 12.52
N ALA A 84 2.49 6.18 11.76
CA ALA A 84 2.25 7.58 12.09
C ALA A 84 0.95 8.06 11.45
N SER A 85 -0.09 8.24 12.26
CA SER A 85 -1.42 8.61 11.74
C SER A 85 -1.43 9.93 10.96
N MET A 86 -0.58 10.89 11.35
CA MET A 86 -0.48 12.17 10.64
C MET A 86 0.02 12.00 9.21
N ALA A 87 0.92 11.04 8.96
CA ALA A 87 1.38 10.74 7.62
C ALA A 87 0.24 10.18 6.76
N ASN A 88 -0.60 9.32 7.34
CA ASN A 88 -1.75 8.77 6.63
C ASN A 88 -2.76 9.86 6.29
N ILE A 89 -3.00 10.81 7.21
CA ILE A 89 -3.89 11.95 6.96
C ILE A 89 -3.36 12.80 5.79
N ALA A 90 -2.05 13.03 5.75
CA ALA A 90 -1.44 13.79 4.65
C ALA A 90 -1.65 13.09 3.30
N MET A 91 -1.50 11.76 3.28
CA MET A 91 -1.74 10.98 2.06
C MET A 91 -3.21 10.96 1.65
N LEU A 92 -4.13 10.90 2.61
CA LEU A 92 -5.57 11.00 2.31
C LEU A 92 -5.90 12.33 1.65
N LYS A 93 -5.28 13.42 2.09
CA LYS A 93 -5.53 14.77 1.55
C LYS A 93 -5.15 14.89 0.08
N ILE A 94 -4.17 14.13 -0.38
CA ILE A 94 -3.74 14.20 -1.78
C ILE A 94 -4.31 13.08 -2.66
N GLY A 95 -5.06 12.14 -2.10
CA GLY A 95 -5.78 11.19 -2.93
C GLY A 95 -5.76 9.73 -2.53
N ALA A 96 -5.13 9.34 -1.41
CA ALA A 96 -5.27 7.97 -0.92
C ALA A 96 -6.73 7.70 -0.56
N ASP A 97 -7.17 6.47 -0.72
CA ASP A 97 -8.55 6.08 -0.45
C ASP A 97 -8.79 5.77 1.03
N ILE A 98 -7.81 5.17 1.68
CA ILE A 98 -7.90 4.72 3.06
C ILE A 98 -6.61 5.09 3.78
N GLY A 99 -6.75 5.53 5.03
CA GLY A 99 -5.63 5.71 5.94
C GLY A 99 -5.86 4.83 7.16
N ILE A 100 -4.87 4.01 7.52
CA ILE A 100 -4.96 3.10 8.67
C ILE A 100 -3.58 2.97 9.29
N VAL A 101 -3.51 2.88 10.62
CA VAL A 101 -2.23 2.56 11.25
C VAL A 101 -1.83 1.13 10.91
N LYS A 102 -0.56 0.94 10.63
CA LYS A 102 0.01 -0.29 10.07
C LYS A 102 -0.51 -1.58 10.72
N PHE A 103 -0.50 -1.64 12.03
CA PHE A 103 -0.83 -2.87 12.75
C PHE A 103 -2.32 -3.17 12.80
N GLU A 104 -3.16 -2.31 12.24
CA GLU A 104 -4.59 -2.54 12.07
C GLU A 104 -4.97 -2.85 10.62
N LEU A 105 -3.99 -2.98 9.75
CA LEU A 105 -4.20 -3.20 8.31
C LEU A 105 -5.12 -4.41 8.04
N ALA A 106 -4.96 -5.49 8.81
CA ALA A 106 -5.74 -6.71 8.63
C ALA A 106 -7.23 -6.53 8.95
N THR A 107 -7.61 -5.46 9.64
CA THR A 107 -9.02 -5.19 10.00
C THR A 107 -9.84 -4.61 8.87
N LEU A 108 -9.21 -4.20 7.78
CA LEU A 108 -9.92 -3.57 6.67
C LEU A 108 -10.80 -4.57 5.91
N ASP A 109 -11.95 -4.10 5.46
CA ASP A 109 -12.90 -4.92 4.70
C ASP A 109 -12.39 -5.30 3.31
N VAL A 110 -11.38 -4.61 2.80
CA VAL A 110 -10.83 -4.88 1.46
C VAL A 110 -10.35 -6.32 1.31
N TRP A 111 -9.99 -6.98 2.41
CA TRP A 111 -9.53 -8.36 2.41
C TRP A 111 -10.68 -9.38 2.36
N ASN A 112 -11.90 -8.94 2.62
CA ASN A 112 -13.09 -9.79 2.66
C ASN A 112 -13.82 -9.74 1.33
N THR A 113 -13.09 -9.91 0.24
CA THR A 113 -13.68 -9.87 -1.09
C THR A 113 -14.41 -11.16 -1.37
N HIS A 114 -15.69 -11.03 -1.67
CA HIS A 114 -16.53 -12.13 -2.15
C HIS A 114 -16.65 -11.96 -3.66
N SER A 115 -15.91 -12.71 -4.34
CA SER A 115 -16.09 -12.76 -5.80
C SER A 115 -16.57 -14.11 -6.20
#